data_ddb2b9c5277447a7d9ce7dc9fab3f15b
#
_entry.id   ddb2b9c5277447a7d9ce7dc9fab3f15b
#
_cell.length_a   1.000
_cell.length_b   1.000
_cell.length_c   1.000
_cell.angle_alpha   90.00
_cell.angle_beta   90.00
_cell.angle_gamma   90.00
#
_symmetry.space_group_name_H-M   'P 1'
#
loop_
_entity.id
_entity.type
_entity.pdbx_description
1 polymer ?
#
loop_
_entity_poly.entity_id
_entity_poly.type
_entity_poly.pdbx_seq_one_letter_code
_entity_poly.pdbx_strand_id
1 'polypeptide(L)'
;MEYSQYIDLQKHKTCDPERRKKWLTEEWGLKLNGFKKIFNNNIEFVGQQCLCIGARTGQEVQALMDMGKDAIGIDLVPHEPLVKEGDFHNLTDENETFDFVFTNVFDHALYPEKFSSEAFRVLKKGGYGLFHLQVNVPNDEYGVNDVNDLNKDFLDFFTEKEVIKKTRIFYSEFSTFNCEIVLKKL
;
A
#
# COMPACT_ATOMS: atom_id res chain seq x y z
N MET A 1 -8.52 18.66 -9.64
CA MET A 1 -7.21 19.01 -9.00
C MET A 1 -6.12 18.73 -10.02
N GLU A 2 -5.21 19.67 -10.22
CA GLU A 2 -4.04 19.45 -11.07
C GLU A 2 -3.06 18.50 -10.40
N TYR A 3 -2.32 17.70 -11.19
CA TYR A 3 -1.43 16.68 -10.63
C TYR A 3 -0.34 17.23 -9.72
N SER A 4 0.24 18.39 -10.05
CA SER A 4 1.23 19.05 -9.18
C SER A 4 0.66 19.45 -7.83
N GLN A 5 -0.56 19.94 -7.78
CA GLN A 5 -1.27 20.30 -6.53
C GLN A 5 -1.53 19.04 -5.68
N TYR A 6 -1.87 17.93 -6.32
CA TYR A 6 -2.03 16.65 -5.66
C TYR A 6 -0.71 16.16 -5.02
N ILE A 7 0.39 16.22 -5.77
CA ILE A 7 1.72 15.83 -5.25
C ILE A 7 2.09 16.69 -4.03
N ASP A 8 1.90 18.01 -4.11
CA ASP A 8 2.18 18.93 -3.02
C ASP A 8 1.33 18.62 -1.77
N LEU A 9 0.05 18.32 -1.97
CA LEU A 9 -0.86 17.93 -0.88
C LEU A 9 -0.38 16.66 -0.17
N GLN A 10 -0.02 15.61 -0.93
CA GLN A 10 0.44 14.35 -0.35
C GLN A 10 1.80 14.50 0.35
N LYS A 11 2.74 15.23 -0.26
CA LYS A 11 4.03 15.55 0.35
C LYS A 11 3.87 16.35 1.64
N HIS A 12 2.94 17.30 1.70
CA HIS A 12 2.69 18.11 2.89
C HIS A 12 2.34 17.23 4.11
N LYS A 13 1.47 16.23 3.92
CA LYS A 13 1.13 15.25 4.97
C LYS A 13 2.36 14.52 5.51
N THR A 14 3.21 14.02 4.62
CA THR A 14 4.33 13.14 4.98
C THR A 14 5.57 13.92 5.42
N CYS A 15 5.75 15.15 4.95
CA CYS A 15 6.86 16.04 5.36
C CYS A 15 6.66 16.69 6.72
N ASP A 16 5.45 16.67 7.31
CA ASP A 16 5.19 17.26 8.61
C ASP A 16 6.14 16.67 9.68
N PRO A 17 7.02 17.48 10.31
CA PRO A 17 8.03 16.98 11.22
C PRO A 17 7.47 16.31 12.48
N GLU A 18 6.35 16.83 13.01
CA GLU A 18 5.73 16.28 14.22
C GLU A 18 5.06 14.94 13.93
N ARG A 19 4.37 14.84 12.78
CA ARG A 19 3.81 13.55 12.33
C ARG A 19 4.91 12.51 12.09
N ARG A 20 5.99 12.87 11.37
CA ARG A 20 7.11 11.95 11.12
C ARG A 20 7.77 11.50 12.42
N LYS A 21 8.02 12.42 13.35
CA LYS A 21 8.57 12.09 14.66
C LYS A 21 7.68 11.09 15.39
N LYS A 22 6.37 11.32 15.43
CA LYS A 22 5.40 10.44 16.06
C LYS A 22 5.43 9.04 15.44
N TRP A 23 5.44 8.93 14.10
CA TRP A 23 5.49 7.66 13.38
C TRP A 23 6.78 6.88 13.65
N LEU A 24 7.91 7.58 13.79
CA LEU A 24 9.23 6.97 14.00
C LEU A 24 9.51 6.60 15.48
N THR A 25 8.73 7.12 16.41
CA THR A 25 8.94 6.89 17.85
C THR A 25 7.73 6.23 18.49
N GLU A 26 6.69 6.99 18.79
CA GLU A 26 5.53 6.53 19.56
C GLU A 26 4.73 5.43 18.85
N GLU A 27 4.57 5.53 17.53
CA GLU A 27 3.76 4.61 16.74
C GLU A 27 4.55 3.47 16.10
N TRP A 28 5.89 3.55 16.09
CA TRP A 28 6.74 2.59 15.38
C TRP A 28 6.45 1.15 15.78
N GLY A 29 6.58 0.84 17.06
CA GLY A 29 6.41 -0.52 17.57
C GLY A 29 5.00 -1.06 17.37
N LEU A 30 3.99 -0.22 17.58
CA LEU A 30 2.59 -0.59 17.39
C LEU A 30 2.31 -0.95 15.93
N LYS A 31 2.72 -0.10 14.99
CA LYS A 31 2.52 -0.33 13.55
C LYS A 31 3.34 -1.51 13.04
N LEU A 32 4.60 -1.62 13.43
CA LEU A 32 5.46 -2.76 13.08
C LEU A 32 4.81 -4.09 13.49
N ASN A 33 4.33 -4.19 14.73
CA ASN A 33 3.66 -5.40 15.21
C ASN A 33 2.33 -5.66 14.48
N GLY A 34 1.60 -4.60 14.16
CA GLY A 34 0.38 -4.69 13.35
C GLY A 34 0.65 -5.26 11.95
N PHE A 35 1.66 -4.74 11.25
CA PHE A 35 2.05 -5.26 9.93
C PHE A 35 2.58 -6.69 9.99
N LYS A 36 3.38 -7.05 11.00
CA LYS A 36 3.78 -8.45 11.21
C LYS A 36 2.57 -9.39 11.35
N LYS A 37 1.54 -8.97 12.09
CA LYS A 37 0.30 -9.73 12.22
C LYS A 37 -0.44 -9.87 10.89
N ILE A 38 -0.54 -8.78 10.11
CA ILE A 38 -1.16 -8.78 8.77
C ILE A 38 -0.44 -9.78 7.87
N PHE A 39 0.88 -9.70 7.76
CA PHE A 39 1.65 -10.56 6.86
C PHE A 39 1.69 -12.02 7.34
N ASN A 40 1.73 -12.28 8.64
CA ASN A 40 1.61 -13.65 9.15
C ASN A 40 0.23 -14.28 8.86
N ASN A 41 -0.84 -13.49 8.92
CA ASN A 41 -2.19 -13.97 8.57
C ASN A 41 -2.37 -14.22 7.07
N ASN A 42 -1.44 -13.78 6.24
CA ASN A 42 -1.45 -13.90 4.78
C ASN A 42 -0.14 -14.50 4.26
N ILE A 43 0.57 -15.27 5.10
CA ILE A 43 1.95 -15.74 4.80
C ILE A 43 2.04 -16.57 3.53
N GLU A 44 0.97 -17.30 3.18
CA GLU A 44 0.89 -18.13 1.97
C GLU A 44 0.93 -17.30 0.67
N PHE A 45 0.65 -16.01 0.73
CA PHE A 45 0.68 -15.09 -0.41
C PHE A 45 1.96 -14.26 -0.47
N VAL A 46 2.71 -14.17 0.64
CA VAL A 46 3.92 -13.35 0.73
C VAL A 46 5.11 -14.04 0.08
N GLY A 47 5.51 -13.57 -1.09
CA GLY A 47 6.69 -14.06 -1.81
C GLY A 47 8.02 -13.57 -1.22
N GLN A 48 9.11 -13.71 -1.98
CA GLN A 48 10.45 -13.31 -1.52
C GLN A 48 10.74 -11.84 -1.81
N GLN A 49 10.47 -11.39 -3.04
CA GLN A 49 10.66 -9.99 -3.48
C GLN A 49 9.38 -9.20 -3.24
N CYS A 50 9.41 -8.24 -2.31
CA CYS A 50 8.24 -7.53 -1.84
C CYS A 50 8.34 -6.02 -2.06
N LEU A 51 7.26 -5.41 -2.57
CA LEU A 51 7.10 -3.97 -2.68
C LEU A 51 5.97 -3.49 -1.76
N CYS A 52 6.26 -2.47 -0.94
CA CYS A 52 5.25 -1.75 -0.17
C CYS A 52 5.00 -0.38 -0.81
N ILE A 53 3.81 -0.15 -1.35
CA ILE A 53 3.43 1.10 -2.04
C ILE A 53 2.82 2.08 -1.03
N GLY A 54 3.36 3.31 -0.97
CA GLY A 54 2.95 4.34 -0.03
C GLY A 54 3.44 4.07 1.39
N ALA A 55 4.67 3.54 1.50
CA ALA A 55 5.22 2.98 2.74
C ALA A 55 5.64 4.02 3.79
N ARG A 56 5.54 5.30 3.50
CA ARG A 56 5.76 6.42 4.44
C ARG A 56 7.11 6.32 5.18
N THR A 57 7.13 5.75 6.38
CA THR A 57 8.33 5.55 7.20
C THR A 57 8.81 4.11 7.26
N GLY A 58 8.11 3.15 6.62
CA GLY A 58 8.61 1.81 6.30
C GLY A 58 8.38 0.74 7.36
N GLN A 59 7.41 0.89 8.28
CA GLN A 59 7.11 -0.16 9.27
C GLN A 59 6.68 -1.48 8.62
N GLU A 60 5.91 -1.42 7.53
CA GLU A 60 5.53 -2.58 6.72
C GLU A 60 6.73 -3.24 6.04
N VAL A 61 7.66 -2.43 5.54
CA VAL A 61 8.92 -2.91 4.95
C VAL A 61 9.75 -3.64 5.99
N GLN A 62 9.93 -3.02 7.16
CA GLN A 62 10.66 -3.63 8.27
C GLN A 62 9.99 -4.94 8.73
N ALA A 63 8.65 -4.98 8.75
CA ALA A 63 7.92 -6.19 9.11
C ALA A 63 8.23 -7.36 8.17
N LEU A 64 8.26 -7.10 6.86
CA LEU A 64 8.62 -8.11 5.85
C LEU A 64 10.09 -8.53 5.95
N MET A 65 11.00 -7.57 6.16
CA MET A 65 12.43 -7.87 6.35
C MET A 65 12.67 -8.72 7.61
N ASP A 66 11.98 -8.45 8.70
CA ASP A 66 12.05 -9.26 9.93
C ASP A 66 11.51 -10.70 9.71
N MET A 67 10.68 -10.90 8.70
CA MET A 67 10.21 -12.21 8.25
C MET A 67 11.14 -12.88 7.22
N GLY A 68 12.31 -12.30 6.96
CA GLY A 68 13.31 -12.83 6.03
C GLY A 68 13.01 -12.55 4.56
N LYS A 69 12.16 -11.55 4.26
CA LYS A 69 11.86 -11.14 2.89
C LYS A 69 12.79 -10.05 2.42
N ASP A 70 12.97 -9.97 1.11
CA ASP A 70 13.66 -8.87 0.44
C ASP A 70 12.60 -7.83 0.07
N ALA A 71 12.49 -6.79 0.90
CA ALA A 71 11.42 -5.82 0.83
C ALA A 71 11.96 -4.40 0.67
N ILE A 72 11.24 -3.61 -0.12
CA ILE A 72 11.47 -2.17 -0.30
C ILE A 72 10.14 -1.42 -0.30
N GLY A 73 10.14 -0.22 0.23
CA GLY A 73 9.00 0.69 0.16
C GLY A 73 9.20 1.78 -0.88
N ILE A 74 8.11 2.36 -1.35
CA ILE A 74 8.11 3.62 -2.08
C ILE A 74 7.15 4.61 -1.43
N ASP A 75 7.53 5.88 -1.44
CA ASP A 75 6.69 7.00 -1.04
C ASP A 75 7.19 8.27 -1.75
N LEU A 76 6.33 9.29 -1.88
CA LEU A 76 6.74 10.61 -2.40
C LEU A 76 7.79 11.29 -1.52
N VAL A 77 7.85 10.91 -0.24
CA VAL A 77 8.83 11.40 0.74
C VAL A 77 9.61 10.18 1.28
N PRO A 78 10.85 9.99 0.83
CA PRO A 78 11.63 8.80 1.19
C PRO A 78 11.97 8.72 2.68
N HIS A 79 12.24 7.51 3.13
CA HIS A 79 12.82 7.19 4.44
C HIS A 79 13.84 6.06 4.27
N GLU A 80 15.01 6.42 3.78
CA GLU A 80 16.08 5.47 3.49
C GLU A 80 16.64 4.78 4.77
N PRO A 81 17.03 3.52 4.69
CA PRO A 81 17.08 2.67 3.49
C PRO A 81 15.78 1.91 3.22
N LEU A 82 14.74 2.02 4.04
CA LEU A 82 13.52 1.23 3.95
C LEU A 82 12.61 1.69 2.81
N VAL A 83 12.54 3.01 2.58
CA VAL A 83 11.61 3.62 1.62
C VAL A 83 12.36 4.55 0.69
N LYS A 84 12.37 4.23 -0.60
CA LYS A 84 12.90 5.09 -1.68
C LYS A 84 11.85 6.10 -2.13
N GLU A 85 12.29 7.22 -2.72
CA GLU A 85 11.39 8.16 -3.39
C GLU A 85 10.74 7.50 -4.61
N GLY A 86 9.43 7.65 -4.74
CA GLY A 86 8.69 7.13 -5.87
C GLY A 86 7.25 7.59 -5.89
N ASP A 87 6.71 7.70 -7.10
CA ASP A 87 5.31 8.00 -7.36
C ASP A 87 4.60 6.71 -7.80
N PHE A 88 3.61 6.29 -7.04
CA PHE A 88 2.88 5.06 -7.34
C PHE A 88 2.02 5.11 -8.61
N HIS A 89 1.81 6.30 -9.18
CA HIS A 89 1.21 6.43 -10.50
C HIS A 89 2.21 6.25 -11.64
N ASN A 90 3.51 6.16 -11.34
CA ASN A 90 4.58 6.02 -12.32
C ASN A 90 5.82 5.37 -11.68
N LEU A 91 5.72 4.07 -11.40
CA LEU A 91 6.80 3.30 -10.78
C LEU A 91 8.00 3.18 -11.72
N THR A 92 9.19 3.33 -11.18
CA THR A 92 10.45 3.20 -11.94
C THR A 92 10.94 1.76 -12.03
N ASP A 93 10.34 0.84 -11.28
CA ASP A 93 10.68 -0.57 -11.30
C ASP A 93 10.28 -1.23 -12.62
N GLU A 94 11.04 -2.24 -13.04
CA GLU A 94 10.75 -3.00 -14.25
C GLU A 94 9.46 -3.84 -14.10
N ASN A 95 8.92 -4.28 -15.24
CA ASN A 95 7.79 -5.20 -15.24
C ASN A 95 8.15 -6.50 -14.51
N GLU A 96 7.20 -7.06 -13.80
CA GLU A 96 7.34 -8.40 -13.19
C GLU A 96 8.58 -8.55 -12.28
N THR A 97 8.86 -7.52 -11.49
CA THR A 97 9.97 -7.51 -10.53
C THR A 97 9.62 -8.19 -9.22
N PHE A 98 8.41 -7.97 -8.70
CA PHE A 98 8.03 -8.38 -7.36
C PHE A 98 7.13 -9.62 -7.35
N ASP A 99 7.33 -10.48 -6.34
CA ASP A 99 6.45 -11.62 -6.08
C ASP A 99 5.20 -11.20 -5.28
N PHE A 100 5.32 -10.10 -4.54
CA PHE A 100 4.29 -9.59 -3.63
C PHE A 100 4.27 -8.07 -3.61
N VAL A 101 3.07 -7.49 -3.66
CA VAL A 101 2.83 -6.06 -3.50
C VAL A 101 1.87 -5.86 -2.33
N PHE A 102 2.21 -4.97 -1.42
CA PHE A 102 1.34 -4.52 -0.34
C PHE A 102 1.03 -3.03 -0.47
N THR A 103 -0.21 -2.65 -0.20
CA THR A 103 -0.60 -1.25 -0.10
C THR A 103 -1.84 -1.04 0.76
N ASN A 104 -1.88 0.12 1.40
CA ASN A 104 -3.02 0.62 2.16
C ASN A 104 -3.27 2.12 1.89
N VAL A 105 -2.89 2.60 0.69
CA VAL A 105 -3.01 4.02 0.30
C VAL A 105 -3.82 4.23 -0.97
N PHE A 106 -4.68 3.27 -1.33
CA PHE A 106 -5.49 3.36 -2.54
C PHE A 106 -6.45 4.56 -2.53
N ASP A 107 -6.96 4.93 -1.36
CA ASP A 107 -7.78 6.13 -1.12
C ASP A 107 -7.04 7.45 -1.43
N HIS A 108 -5.72 7.42 -1.49
CA HIS A 108 -4.87 8.54 -1.89
C HIS A 108 -4.56 8.60 -3.39
N ALA A 109 -4.98 7.62 -4.18
CA ALA A 109 -4.70 7.57 -5.62
C ALA A 109 -5.59 8.54 -6.40
N LEU A 110 -5.01 9.62 -6.97
CA LEU A 110 -5.74 10.55 -7.83
C LEU A 110 -6.24 9.89 -9.12
N TYR A 111 -5.44 8.96 -9.65
CA TYR A 111 -5.76 8.15 -10.83
C TYR A 111 -5.75 6.66 -10.45
N PRO A 112 -6.86 6.12 -9.90
CA PRO A 112 -6.90 4.75 -9.38
C PRO A 112 -6.63 3.68 -10.43
N GLU A 113 -7.03 3.90 -11.70
CA GLU A 113 -6.71 2.97 -12.80
C GLU A 113 -5.20 2.91 -13.05
N LYS A 114 -4.52 4.06 -13.02
CA LYS A 114 -3.08 4.16 -13.23
C LYS A 114 -2.31 3.51 -12.08
N PHE A 115 -2.72 3.78 -10.83
CA PHE A 115 -2.20 3.12 -9.65
C PHE A 115 -2.30 1.59 -9.75
N SER A 116 -3.49 1.09 -10.10
CA SER A 116 -3.76 -0.36 -10.21
C SER A 116 -2.95 -1.00 -11.33
N SER A 117 -2.85 -0.32 -12.48
CA SER A 117 -2.03 -0.75 -13.61
C SER A 117 -0.55 -0.85 -13.24
N GLU A 118 0.00 0.15 -12.54
CA GLU A 118 1.41 0.16 -12.12
C GLU A 118 1.69 -0.92 -11.06
N ALA A 119 0.82 -1.07 -10.05
CA ALA A 119 0.95 -2.11 -9.04
C ALA A 119 0.98 -3.51 -9.68
N PHE A 120 0.13 -3.75 -10.70
CA PHE A 120 0.10 -5.03 -11.40
C PHE A 120 1.22 -5.16 -12.44
N ARG A 121 1.67 -4.07 -13.05
CA ARG A 121 2.78 -4.11 -14.00
C ARG A 121 4.06 -4.64 -13.34
N VAL A 122 4.38 -4.13 -12.16
CA VAL A 122 5.59 -4.54 -11.41
C VAL A 122 5.44 -5.89 -10.70
N LEU A 123 4.21 -6.37 -10.50
CA LEU A 123 3.93 -7.69 -9.93
C LEU A 123 4.16 -8.77 -10.98
N LYS A 124 4.85 -9.85 -10.64
CA LYS A 124 5.05 -11.03 -11.50
C LYS A 124 3.74 -11.75 -11.77
N LYS A 125 3.64 -12.43 -12.90
CA LYS A 125 2.57 -13.41 -13.16
C LYS A 125 2.59 -14.48 -12.07
N GLY A 126 1.42 -14.81 -11.53
CA GLY A 126 1.28 -15.70 -10.38
C GLY A 126 1.60 -15.08 -9.03
N GLY A 127 2.10 -13.85 -8.99
CA GLY A 127 2.33 -13.09 -7.78
C GLY A 127 1.05 -12.52 -7.18
N TYR A 128 1.13 -12.04 -5.95
CA TYR A 128 -0.03 -11.59 -5.17
C TYR A 128 0.07 -10.13 -4.75
N GLY A 129 -1.06 -9.42 -4.88
CA GLY A 129 -1.25 -8.10 -4.29
C GLY A 129 -2.16 -8.20 -3.07
N LEU A 130 -1.73 -7.65 -1.93
CA LEU A 130 -2.51 -7.50 -0.71
C LEU A 130 -2.88 -6.03 -0.53
N PHE A 131 -4.17 -5.76 -0.51
CA PHE A 131 -4.72 -4.41 -0.44
C PHE A 131 -5.58 -4.25 0.81
N HIS A 132 -5.30 -3.22 1.59
CA HIS A 132 -6.16 -2.77 2.67
C HIS A 132 -6.92 -1.52 2.23
N LEU A 133 -8.25 -1.57 2.30
CA LEU A 133 -9.14 -0.53 1.80
C LEU A 133 -10.06 -0.01 2.91
N GLN A 134 -10.48 1.25 2.73
CA GLN A 134 -11.60 1.87 3.44
C GLN A 134 -12.82 1.83 2.51
N VAL A 135 -13.76 0.93 2.75
CA VAL A 135 -14.96 0.79 1.92
C VAL A 135 -16.15 1.41 2.63
N ASN A 136 -16.84 2.35 1.98
CA ASN A 136 -17.91 3.15 2.57
C ASN A 136 -17.49 3.90 3.85
N VAL A 137 -16.25 4.38 3.88
CA VAL A 137 -15.69 5.21 4.96
C VAL A 137 -15.28 6.54 4.35
N PRO A 138 -15.72 7.67 4.90
CA PRO A 138 -15.27 8.97 4.41
C PRO A 138 -13.75 9.12 4.49
N ASN A 139 -13.16 9.66 3.43
CA ASN A 139 -11.73 9.99 3.42
C ASN A 139 -11.39 11.09 4.44
N ASP A 140 -10.13 11.10 4.86
CA ASP A 140 -9.54 12.26 5.54
C ASP A 140 -9.28 13.42 4.54
N GLU A 141 -8.71 14.51 5.02
CA GLU A 141 -8.38 15.69 4.20
C GLU A 141 -7.38 15.44 3.05
N TYR A 142 -6.71 14.29 3.03
CA TYR A 142 -5.70 13.90 2.05
C TYR A 142 -6.19 12.80 1.09
N GLY A 143 -7.27 12.14 1.43
CA GLY A 143 -7.90 11.15 0.55
C GLY A 143 -8.59 11.82 -0.64
N VAL A 144 -8.40 11.26 -1.82
CA VAL A 144 -8.91 11.82 -3.09
C VAL A 144 -9.72 10.80 -3.89
N ASN A 145 -9.81 9.57 -3.40
CA ASN A 145 -10.48 8.45 -4.06
C ASN A 145 -11.31 7.64 -3.06
N ASP A 146 -12.63 7.74 -3.16
CA ASP A 146 -13.56 6.99 -2.33
C ASP A 146 -13.87 5.62 -2.93
N VAL A 147 -13.85 4.58 -2.10
CA VAL A 147 -14.30 3.24 -2.47
C VAL A 147 -15.67 2.98 -1.86
N ASN A 148 -16.73 3.16 -2.63
CA ASN A 148 -18.10 2.93 -2.18
C ASN A 148 -18.68 1.61 -2.76
N ASP A 149 -18.34 1.29 -4.02
CA ASP A 149 -18.63 0.00 -4.65
C ASP A 149 -17.31 -0.71 -4.94
N LEU A 150 -16.99 -1.75 -4.18
CA LEU A 150 -15.73 -2.46 -4.28
C LEU A 150 -15.44 -3.02 -5.68
N ASN A 151 -16.46 -3.38 -6.46
CA ASN A 151 -16.25 -3.86 -7.81
C ASN A 151 -15.87 -2.70 -8.74
N LYS A 152 -16.68 -1.66 -8.80
CA LYS A 152 -16.50 -0.52 -9.72
C LYS A 152 -15.33 0.38 -9.35
N ASP A 153 -15.18 0.63 -8.03
CA ASP A 153 -14.23 1.63 -7.54
C ASP A 153 -12.86 1.03 -7.21
N PHE A 154 -12.72 -0.31 -7.32
CA PHE A 154 -11.44 -0.98 -7.06
C PHE A 154 -11.19 -2.16 -8.00
N LEU A 155 -12.01 -3.24 -7.94
CA LEU A 155 -11.69 -4.48 -8.65
C LEU A 155 -11.64 -4.31 -10.16
N ASP A 156 -12.51 -3.49 -10.76
CA ASP A 156 -12.57 -3.31 -12.21
C ASP A 156 -11.34 -2.61 -12.79
N PHE A 157 -10.52 -1.96 -11.96
CA PHE A 157 -9.25 -1.35 -12.39
C PHE A 157 -8.12 -2.37 -12.63
N PHE A 158 -8.27 -3.61 -12.17
CA PHE A 158 -7.27 -4.66 -12.38
C PHE A 158 -7.70 -5.58 -13.53
N THR A 159 -6.85 -5.69 -14.53
CA THR A 159 -7.01 -6.69 -15.60
C THR A 159 -6.26 -7.98 -15.25
N GLU A 160 -6.61 -9.10 -15.89
CA GLU A 160 -5.91 -10.39 -15.71
C GLU A 160 -5.69 -10.76 -14.23
N LYS A 161 -6.77 -10.68 -13.44
CA LYS A 161 -6.76 -10.97 -12.00
C LYS A 161 -7.62 -12.16 -11.63
N GLU A 162 -7.24 -12.80 -10.52
CA GLU A 162 -8.08 -13.70 -9.73
C GLU A 162 -8.24 -13.12 -8.33
N VAL A 163 -9.48 -13.01 -7.84
CA VAL A 163 -9.76 -12.58 -6.45
C VAL A 163 -9.62 -13.81 -5.55
N ILE A 164 -8.52 -13.88 -4.80
CA ILE A 164 -8.22 -15.00 -3.91
C ILE A 164 -8.93 -14.84 -2.57
N LYS A 165 -8.93 -13.62 -2.03
CA LYS A 165 -9.49 -13.32 -0.71
C LYS A 165 -10.19 -11.99 -0.73
N LYS A 166 -11.35 -11.94 -0.09
CA LYS A 166 -12.10 -10.72 0.20
C LYS A 166 -12.67 -10.86 1.60
N THR A 167 -12.13 -10.10 2.54
CA THR A 167 -12.46 -10.27 3.96
C THR A 167 -12.68 -8.92 4.62
N ARG A 168 -13.72 -8.84 5.45
CA ARG A 168 -13.90 -7.72 6.36
C ARG A 168 -12.85 -7.82 7.47
N ILE A 169 -12.17 -6.71 7.76
CA ILE A 169 -11.13 -6.65 8.79
C ILE A 169 -11.47 -5.60 9.84
N PHE A 170 -10.93 -5.82 11.05
CA PHE A 170 -11.09 -4.92 12.19
C PHE A 170 -9.73 -4.77 12.87
N TYR A 171 -8.87 -3.93 12.32
CA TYR A 171 -7.59 -3.58 12.95
C TYR A 171 -7.75 -2.26 13.71
N SER A 172 -8.38 -2.31 14.88
CA SER A 172 -8.90 -1.16 15.60
C SER A 172 -7.86 -0.25 16.25
N GLU A 173 -6.62 -0.70 16.42
CA GLU A 173 -5.64 0.04 17.22
C GLU A 173 -4.81 1.05 16.43
N PHE A 174 -4.68 0.87 15.11
CA PHE A 174 -3.83 1.73 14.28
C PHE A 174 -4.34 1.94 12.84
N SER A 175 -5.54 1.48 12.51
CA SER A 175 -6.03 1.47 11.13
C SER A 175 -7.54 1.64 11.05
N THR A 176 -7.98 2.47 10.13
CA THR A 176 -9.39 2.65 9.74
C THR A 176 -9.83 1.70 8.62
N PHE A 177 -8.91 0.87 8.11
CA PHE A 177 -9.19 -0.09 7.05
C PHE A 177 -10.17 -1.16 7.51
N ASN A 178 -11.16 -1.44 6.67
CA ASN A 178 -12.25 -2.38 6.98
C ASN A 178 -12.38 -3.50 5.94
N CYS A 179 -11.56 -3.50 4.91
CA CYS A 179 -11.58 -4.51 3.87
C CYS A 179 -10.15 -4.94 3.50
N GLU A 180 -9.91 -6.25 3.46
CA GLU A 180 -8.69 -6.87 2.99
C GLU A 180 -8.98 -7.67 1.73
N ILE A 181 -8.23 -7.37 0.67
CA ILE A 181 -8.34 -8.04 -0.63
C ILE A 181 -6.98 -8.65 -0.98
N VAL A 182 -6.99 -9.90 -1.41
CA VAL A 182 -5.83 -10.53 -2.06
C VAL A 182 -6.20 -10.82 -3.51
N LEU A 183 -5.41 -10.26 -4.41
CA LEU A 183 -5.50 -10.47 -5.85
C LEU A 183 -4.27 -11.26 -6.32
N LYS A 184 -4.49 -12.25 -7.18
CA LYS A 184 -3.42 -12.93 -7.92
C LYS A 184 -3.39 -12.37 -9.34
N LYS A 185 -2.20 -12.03 -9.84
CA LYS A 185 -1.99 -11.68 -11.25
C LYS A 185 -1.95 -12.96 -12.09
N LEU A 186 -2.71 -13.01 -13.17
CA LEU A 186 -2.81 -14.17 -14.10
C LEU A 186 -1.75 -14.13 -15.21
#